data_c1bddf742f6011745c5b5972ab8452f4
#
_entry.id   c1bddf742f6011745c5b5972ab8452f4
#
_cell.length_a   1.000
_cell.length_b   1.000
_cell.length_c   1.000
_cell.angle_alpha   90.00
_cell.angle_beta   90.00
_cell.angle_gamma   90.00
#
_symmetry.space_group_name_H-M   'P 1'
#
loop_
_entity.id
_entity.type
_entity.pdbx_description
1 polymer ?
#
loop_
_entity_poly.entity_id
_entity_poly.type
_entity_poly.pdbx_seq_one_letter_code
_entity_poly.pdbx_strand_id
1 'polypeptide(L)'
;MASKIIKTLTEMGKAMAEKGLVVGPGGNISGRDGKLVYLSPTGYDVDNIKPKEWAVIDINREKQIGGLKPTCEIEMHLRIFKARPDVRFVCHAHPAITVGLISGGMEIMPFTPEFVALVDRVEYLPFIAPGTHKLAVAVEKAFAKGVNAVGLRNHGVITAGCSGREALTRMIVIEDQAKTQVSAIFSGKPRPLTVKEQNSIRHADAEAYRRKLLAR
;
A
#
# COMPACT_ATOMS: atom_id res chain seq x y z
N MET A 1 13.02 -4.77 -19.30
CA MET A 1 12.61 -4.08 -18.04
C MET A 1 11.09 -3.97 -17.90
N ALA A 2 10.36 -3.39 -18.87
CA ALA A 2 8.88 -3.32 -18.82
C ALA A 2 8.19 -4.66 -18.51
N SER A 3 8.63 -5.76 -19.10
CA SER A 3 8.12 -7.12 -18.84
C SER A 3 8.24 -7.54 -17.37
N LYS A 4 9.31 -7.17 -16.67
CA LYS A 4 9.53 -7.52 -15.25
C LYS A 4 8.57 -6.75 -14.33
N ILE A 5 8.37 -5.44 -14.57
CA ILE A 5 7.42 -4.62 -13.78
C ILE A 5 6.00 -5.15 -13.95
N ILE A 6 5.57 -5.36 -15.19
CA ILE A 6 4.22 -5.87 -15.50
C ILE A 6 3.99 -7.24 -14.85
N LYS A 7 4.98 -8.16 -14.94
CA LYS A 7 4.90 -9.46 -14.27
C LYS A 7 4.70 -9.30 -12.76
N THR A 8 5.50 -8.46 -12.11
CA THR A 8 5.38 -8.19 -10.67
C THR A 8 4.00 -7.60 -10.31
N LEU A 9 3.51 -6.63 -11.09
CA LEU A 9 2.19 -6.05 -10.86
C LEU A 9 1.06 -7.07 -11.05
N THR A 10 1.15 -7.94 -12.06
CA THR A 10 0.18 -9.02 -12.26
C THR A 10 0.18 -10.01 -11.07
N GLU A 11 1.36 -10.36 -10.57
CA GLU A 11 1.49 -11.21 -9.36
C GLU A 11 0.91 -10.53 -8.11
N MET A 12 1.15 -9.22 -7.95
CA MET A 12 0.57 -8.43 -6.86
C MET A 12 -0.96 -8.41 -6.94
N GLY A 13 -1.53 -8.12 -8.12
CA GLY A 13 -2.98 -8.06 -8.31
C GLY A 13 -3.67 -9.38 -7.96
N LYS A 14 -3.13 -10.50 -8.45
CA LYS A 14 -3.63 -11.85 -8.10
C LYS A 14 -3.61 -12.10 -6.59
N ALA A 15 -2.48 -11.83 -5.94
CA ALA A 15 -2.36 -12.02 -4.50
C ALA A 15 -3.30 -11.10 -3.69
N MET A 16 -3.58 -9.89 -4.17
CA MET A 16 -4.55 -8.99 -3.54
C MET A 16 -5.97 -9.57 -3.57
N ALA A 17 -6.40 -10.10 -4.72
CA ALA A 17 -7.69 -10.75 -4.87
C ALA A 17 -7.79 -12.05 -4.03
N GLU A 18 -6.79 -12.93 -4.14
CA GLU A 18 -6.72 -14.19 -3.37
C GLU A 18 -6.78 -13.97 -1.85
N LYS A 19 -6.22 -12.86 -1.36
CA LYS A 19 -6.23 -12.51 0.07
C LYS A 19 -7.43 -11.68 0.51
N GLY A 20 -8.36 -11.38 -0.40
CA GLY A 20 -9.55 -10.60 -0.11
C GLY A 20 -9.25 -9.14 0.28
N LEU A 21 -8.17 -8.58 -0.23
CA LEU A 21 -7.79 -7.18 0.02
C LEU A 21 -8.56 -6.20 -0.87
N VAL A 22 -9.16 -6.71 -1.95
CA VAL A 22 -9.96 -5.98 -2.94
C VAL A 22 -11.20 -6.75 -3.30
N VAL A 23 -12.25 -6.03 -3.71
CA VAL A 23 -13.51 -6.60 -4.22
C VAL A 23 -13.82 -5.93 -5.55
N GLY A 24 -13.94 -6.74 -6.62
CA GLY A 24 -14.18 -6.24 -7.98
C GLY A 24 -13.12 -5.22 -8.40
N PRO A 25 -13.48 -4.12 -9.08
CA PRO A 25 -12.55 -3.11 -9.55
C PRO A 25 -12.03 -2.17 -8.44
N GLY A 26 -12.19 -2.55 -7.18
CA GLY A 26 -11.68 -1.80 -6.03
C GLY A 26 -10.15 -1.89 -5.91
N GLY A 27 -9.53 -0.79 -5.48
CA GLY A 27 -8.08 -0.71 -5.35
C GLY A 27 -7.34 -0.52 -6.67
N ASN A 28 -6.06 -0.23 -6.58
CA ASN A 28 -5.19 -0.03 -7.73
C ASN A 28 -3.71 -0.14 -7.31
N ILE A 29 -2.87 -0.51 -8.27
CA ILE A 29 -1.45 -0.74 -8.03
C ILE A 29 -0.61 -0.10 -9.12
N SER A 30 0.61 0.26 -8.78
CA SER A 30 1.57 0.80 -9.74
C SER A 30 2.99 0.38 -9.46
N GLY A 31 3.81 0.41 -10.52
CA GLY A 31 5.24 0.15 -10.44
C GLY A 31 6.03 1.11 -11.30
N ARG A 32 7.17 1.61 -10.80
CA ARG A 32 8.05 2.56 -11.48
C ARG A 32 9.31 1.90 -12.00
N ASP A 33 9.66 2.17 -13.25
CA ASP A 33 10.93 1.83 -13.88
C ASP A 33 11.53 3.09 -14.53
N GLY A 34 12.50 3.68 -13.86
CA GLY A 34 13.06 4.97 -14.28
C GLY A 34 12.01 6.07 -14.34
N LYS A 35 11.78 6.61 -15.54
CA LYS A 35 10.76 7.64 -15.79
C LYS A 35 9.38 7.07 -16.13
N LEU A 36 9.24 5.77 -16.28
CA LEU A 36 7.98 5.12 -16.64
C LEU A 36 7.28 4.58 -15.39
N VAL A 37 6.00 4.89 -15.28
CA VAL A 37 5.10 4.33 -14.27
C VAL A 37 4.05 3.49 -14.98
N TYR A 38 3.93 2.24 -14.57
CA TYR A 38 2.90 1.29 -14.98
C TYR A 38 1.81 1.30 -13.92
N LEU A 39 0.56 1.49 -14.33
CA LEU A 39 -0.56 1.72 -13.42
C LEU A 39 -1.78 0.93 -13.87
N SER A 40 -2.52 0.36 -12.94
CA SER A 40 -3.76 -0.35 -13.26
C SER A 40 -4.77 0.59 -13.95
N PRO A 41 -5.48 0.11 -14.99
CA PRO A 41 -6.50 0.88 -15.66
C PRO A 41 -7.75 1.03 -14.79
N THR A 42 -8.52 2.10 -15.02
CA THR A 42 -9.77 2.33 -14.29
C THR A 42 -10.84 1.29 -14.65
N GLY A 43 -11.59 0.83 -13.63
CA GLY A 43 -12.71 -0.10 -13.81
C GLY A 43 -12.31 -1.55 -14.08
N TYR A 44 -11.04 -1.92 -13.90
CA TYR A 44 -10.55 -3.28 -14.04
C TYR A 44 -10.32 -3.94 -12.68
N ASP A 45 -10.61 -5.22 -12.59
CA ASP A 45 -10.18 -6.06 -11.47
C ASP A 45 -8.66 -6.22 -11.53
N VAL A 46 -7.97 -5.92 -10.46
CA VAL A 46 -6.48 -5.85 -10.45
C VAL A 46 -5.81 -7.20 -10.75
N ASP A 47 -6.50 -8.32 -10.56
CA ASP A 47 -6.03 -9.68 -10.85
C ASP A 47 -6.21 -10.12 -12.31
N ASN A 48 -6.97 -9.35 -13.11
CA ASN A 48 -7.33 -9.72 -14.49
C ASN A 48 -6.81 -8.73 -15.56
N ILE A 49 -5.81 -7.93 -15.23
CA ILE A 49 -5.21 -6.97 -16.16
C ILE A 49 -4.21 -7.68 -17.08
N LYS A 50 -4.43 -7.64 -18.38
CA LYS A 50 -3.51 -8.20 -19.38
C LYS A 50 -2.29 -7.29 -19.58
N PRO A 51 -1.13 -7.85 -20.00
CA PRO A 51 0.12 -7.06 -20.10
C PRO A 51 0.02 -5.76 -20.93
N LYS A 52 -0.78 -5.74 -22.00
CA LYS A 52 -0.96 -4.57 -22.86
C LYS A 52 -1.97 -3.53 -22.33
N GLU A 53 -2.70 -3.87 -21.28
CA GLU A 53 -3.76 -3.04 -20.70
C GLU A 53 -3.24 -2.09 -19.62
N TRP A 54 -2.07 -2.39 -19.03
CA TRP A 54 -1.44 -1.50 -18.04
C TRP A 54 -1.21 -0.11 -18.63
N ALA A 55 -1.75 0.92 -18.01
CA ALA A 55 -1.49 2.30 -18.39
C ALA A 55 0.00 2.61 -18.19
N VAL A 56 0.62 3.28 -19.15
CA VAL A 56 2.04 3.68 -19.09
C VAL A 56 2.13 5.18 -19.10
N ILE A 57 2.73 5.74 -18.06
CA ILE A 57 2.84 7.18 -17.84
C ILE A 57 4.33 7.58 -17.82
N ASP A 58 4.72 8.58 -18.60
CA ASP A 58 6.00 9.28 -18.42
C ASP A 58 5.82 10.28 -17.26
N ILE A 59 6.42 9.98 -16.09
CA ILE A 59 6.25 10.77 -14.86
C ILE A 59 6.85 12.18 -14.98
N ASN A 60 7.86 12.36 -15.80
CA ASN A 60 8.50 13.66 -15.99
C ASN A 60 7.63 14.60 -16.83
N ARG A 61 6.90 14.04 -17.79
CA ARG A 61 5.98 14.79 -18.67
C ARG A 61 4.53 14.77 -18.16
N GLU A 62 4.25 13.97 -17.14
CA GLU A 62 2.89 13.68 -16.62
C GLU A 62 1.91 13.27 -17.73
N LYS A 63 2.41 12.54 -18.72
CA LYS A 63 1.66 12.17 -19.92
C LYS A 63 1.55 10.66 -20.07
N GLN A 64 0.34 10.19 -20.32
CA GLN A 64 0.14 8.79 -20.73
C GLN A 64 0.73 8.58 -22.13
N ILE A 65 1.50 7.51 -22.28
CA ILE A 65 2.18 7.13 -23.53
C ILE A 65 1.79 5.73 -24.02
N GLY A 66 0.98 4.99 -23.27
CA GLY A 66 0.51 3.65 -23.66
C GLY A 66 -0.54 3.07 -22.71
N GLY A 67 -1.10 1.93 -23.09
CA GLY A 67 -2.11 1.20 -22.34
C GLY A 67 -3.50 1.83 -22.34
N LEU A 68 -4.36 1.32 -21.45
CA LEU A 68 -5.72 1.82 -21.26
C LEU A 68 -5.74 3.05 -20.35
N LYS A 69 -6.92 3.69 -20.22
CA LYS A 69 -7.13 4.82 -19.32
C LYS A 69 -6.74 4.43 -17.88
N PRO A 70 -5.83 5.15 -17.24
CA PRO A 70 -5.39 4.85 -15.87
C PRO A 70 -6.51 5.03 -14.85
N THR A 71 -6.34 4.45 -13.66
CA THR A 71 -7.20 4.72 -12.50
C THR A 71 -7.40 6.21 -12.29
N CYS A 72 -8.57 6.60 -11.76
CA CYS A 72 -8.84 7.99 -11.39
C CYS A 72 -7.89 8.52 -10.28
N GLU A 73 -7.22 7.63 -9.56
CA GLU A 73 -6.26 7.97 -8.50
C GLU A 73 -4.80 8.08 -9.00
N ILE A 74 -4.60 8.20 -10.30
CA ILE A 74 -3.28 8.35 -10.93
C ILE A 74 -2.42 9.40 -10.24
N GLU A 75 -2.97 10.58 -9.94
CA GLU A 75 -2.21 11.68 -9.34
C GLU A 75 -1.62 11.29 -7.98
N MET A 76 -2.37 10.54 -7.17
CA MET A 76 -1.92 10.03 -5.88
C MET A 76 -0.66 9.17 -6.03
N HIS A 77 -0.67 8.22 -6.97
CA HIS A 77 0.50 7.36 -7.24
C HIS A 77 1.71 8.15 -7.73
N LEU A 78 1.52 9.05 -8.68
CA LEU A 78 2.63 9.85 -9.24
C LEU A 78 3.27 10.75 -8.18
N ARG A 79 2.49 11.34 -7.28
CA ARG A 79 2.97 12.16 -6.17
C ARG A 79 3.76 11.37 -5.15
N ILE A 80 3.35 10.14 -4.83
CA ILE A 80 4.13 9.24 -3.96
C ILE A 80 5.51 8.98 -4.57
N PHE A 81 5.59 8.63 -5.86
CA PHE A 81 6.87 8.39 -6.54
C PHE A 81 7.76 9.63 -6.63
N LYS A 82 7.19 10.84 -6.68
CA LYS A 82 7.94 12.09 -6.66
C LYS A 82 8.47 12.43 -5.28
N ALA A 83 7.64 12.27 -4.24
CA ALA A 83 8.01 12.53 -2.86
C ALA A 83 9.01 11.49 -2.28
N ARG A 84 8.99 10.26 -2.82
CA ARG A 84 9.77 9.12 -2.33
C ARG A 84 10.52 8.43 -3.48
N PRO A 85 11.71 8.91 -3.86
CA PRO A 85 12.52 8.30 -4.94
C PRO A 85 12.93 6.86 -4.69
N ASP A 86 12.97 6.42 -3.43
CA ASP A 86 13.25 5.05 -2.98
C ASP A 86 12.09 4.09 -3.23
N VAL A 87 10.86 4.62 -3.36
CA VAL A 87 9.66 3.82 -3.66
C VAL A 87 9.62 3.46 -5.14
N ARG A 88 9.39 2.17 -5.40
CA ARG A 88 9.21 1.65 -6.76
C ARG A 88 7.84 1.01 -7.00
N PHE A 89 7.13 0.63 -5.95
CA PHE A 89 5.79 0.04 -6.04
C PHE A 89 4.85 0.66 -5.02
N VAL A 90 3.62 0.88 -5.45
CA VAL A 90 2.52 1.38 -4.62
C VAL A 90 1.35 0.41 -4.74
N CYS A 91 0.78 0.05 -3.61
CA CYS A 91 -0.39 -0.81 -3.49
C CYS A 91 -1.49 -0.03 -2.76
N HIS A 92 -2.63 0.19 -3.41
CA HIS A 92 -3.83 0.73 -2.81
C HIS A 92 -4.92 -0.32 -2.81
N ALA A 93 -5.52 -0.56 -1.65
CA ALA A 93 -6.54 -1.59 -1.45
C ALA A 93 -7.60 -1.14 -0.43
N HIS A 94 -8.70 -1.89 -0.36
CA HIS A 94 -9.81 -1.64 0.56
C HIS A 94 -10.01 -2.83 1.53
N PRO A 95 -8.99 -3.19 2.34
CA PRO A 95 -9.05 -4.34 3.25
C PRO A 95 -10.15 -4.11 4.30
N ALA A 96 -11.14 -4.98 4.34
CA ALA A 96 -12.41 -4.73 5.01
C ALA A 96 -12.29 -4.50 6.52
N ILE A 97 -11.47 -5.29 7.21
CA ILE A 97 -11.33 -5.16 8.67
C ILE A 97 -10.55 -3.89 9.00
N THR A 98 -9.47 -3.61 8.28
CA THR A 98 -8.70 -2.38 8.46
C THR A 98 -9.57 -1.15 8.20
N VAL A 99 -10.29 -1.12 7.07
CA VAL A 99 -11.20 0.00 6.74
C VAL A 99 -12.27 0.17 7.81
N GLY A 100 -12.86 -0.92 8.30
CA GLY A 100 -13.85 -0.87 9.39
C GLY A 100 -13.30 -0.21 10.65
N LEU A 101 -12.11 -0.65 11.11
CA LEU A 101 -11.48 -0.09 12.32
C LEU A 101 -11.15 1.40 12.16
N ILE A 102 -10.46 1.79 11.07
CA ILE A 102 -10.04 3.17 10.88
C ILE A 102 -11.22 4.13 10.63
N SER A 103 -12.30 3.64 9.99
CA SER A 103 -13.54 4.40 9.79
C SER A 103 -14.32 4.58 11.09
N GLY A 104 -14.23 3.61 12.01
CA GLY A 104 -14.72 3.70 13.38
C GLY A 104 -13.87 4.60 14.30
N GLY A 105 -12.82 5.24 13.77
CA GLY A 105 -11.98 6.16 14.53
C GLY A 105 -10.77 5.50 15.22
N MET A 106 -10.63 4.17 15.11
CA MET A 106 -9.48 3.47 15.70
C MET A 106 -8.24 3.56 14.82
N GLU A 107 -7.07 3.44 15.43
CA GLU A 107 -5.81 3.24 14.73
C GLU A 107 -5.38 1.77 14.83
N ILE A 108 -4.61 1.29 13.86
CA ILE A 108 -4.04 -0.06 13.91
C ILE A 108 -2.89 -0.06 14.91
N MET A 109 -3.04 -0.84 15.96
CA MET A 109 -2.10 -0.91 17.08
C MET A 109 -1.10 -2.06 16.89
N PRO A 110 0.14 -1.94 17.40
CA PRO A 110 1.18 -2.96 17.24
C PRO A 110 0.97 -4.13 18.22
N PHE A 111 0.35 -5.20 17.76
CA PHE A 111 0.18 -6.44 18.55
C PHE A 111 1.20 -7.52 18.17
N THR A 112 1.76 -7.47 16.94
CA THR A 112 2.64 -8.51 16.41
C THR A 112 4.01 -7.95 16.01
N PRO A 113 5.08 -8.76 16.13
CA PRO A 113 6.41 -8.39 15.66
C PRO A 113 6.45 -8.04 14.17
N GLU A 114 5.67 -8.74 13.33
CA GLU A 114 5.60 -8.51 11.89
C GLU A 114 5.14 -7.10 11.56
N PHE A 115 4.14 -6.59 12.27
CA PHE A 115 3.66 -5.22 12.07
C PHE A 115 4.75 -4.20 12.38
N VAL A 116 5.43 -4.36 13.54
CA VAL A 116 6.52 -3.47 13.94
C VAL A 116 7.70 -3.53 12.98
N ALA A 117 8.06 -4.73 12.52
CA ALA A 117 9.24 -4.94 11.68
C ALA A 117 9.04 -4.46 10.23
N LEU A 118 7.84 -4.65 9.66
CA LEU A 118 7.60 -4.51 8.22
C LEU A 118 6.78 -3.28 7.85
N VAL A 119 5.88 -2.83 8.74
CA VAL A 119 5.03 -1.64 8.54
C VAL A 119 5.53 -0.49 9.39
N ASP A 120 5.84 -0.76 10.66
CA ASP A 120 6.24 0.15 11.72
C ASP A 120 5.11 1.07 12.17
N ARG A 121 4.66 1.98 11.31
CA ARG A 121 3.55 2.90 11.60
C ARG A 121 2.69 3.16 10.36
N VAL A 122 1.44 3.50 10.63
CA VAL A 122 0.49 3.96 9.61
C VAL A 122 0.14 5.41 9.92
N GLU A 123 0.21 6.28 8.92
CA GLU A 123 -0.33 7.65 9.01
C GLU A 123 -1.80 7.63 8.61
N TYR A 124 -2.66 8.41 9.28
CA TYR A 124 -4.09 8.40 9.02
C TYR A 124 -4.58 9.75 8.47
N LEU A 125 -5.35 9.68 7.40
CA LEU A 125 -6.00 10.86 6.81
C LEU A 125 -7.52 10.77 7.00
N PRO A 126 -8.19 11.90 7.25
CA PRO A 126 -9.66 11.95 7.26
C PRO A 126 -10.21 11.60 5.87
N PHE A 127 -11.52 11.39 5.77
CA PHE A 127 -12.13 11.20 4.46
C PHE A 127 -11.89 12.39 3.54
N ILE A 128 -11.32 12.11 2.40
CA ILE A 128 -11.14 13.04 1.27
C ILE A 128 -11.59 12.27 0.03
N ALA A 129 -12.41 12.91 -0.80
CA ALA A 129 -12.98 12.26 -1.97
C ALA A 129 -11.91 11.62 -2.89
N PRO A 130 -12.08 10.35 -3.28
CA PRO A 130 -11.16 9.64 -4.17
C PRO A 130 -10.96 10.37 -5.51
N GLY A 131 -9.79 10.20 -6.12
CA GLY A 131 -9.47 10.78 -7.42
C GLY A 131 -9.30 12.31 -7.43
N THR A 132 -9.31 12.97 -6.27
CA THR A 132 -9.15 14.43 -6.20
C THR A 132 -7.70 14.84 -5.98
N HIS A 133 -7.34 16.01 -6.50
CA HIS A 133 -6.06 16.67 -6.23
C HIS A 133 -5.80 16.84 -4.71
N LYS A 134 -6.85 17.16 -3.95
CA LYS A 134 -6.78 17.33 -2.49
C LYS A 134 -6.31 16.04 -1.79
N LEU A 135 -6.84 14.88 -2.20
CA LEU A 135 -6.40 13.58 -1.68
C LEU A 135 -4.94 13.31 -2.05
N ALA A 136 -4.58 13.51 -3.32
CA ALA A 136 -3.24 13.26 -3.82
C ALA A 136 -2.18 14.09 -3.07
N VAL A 137 -2.44 15.37 -2.81
CA VAL A 137 -1.56 16.26 -2.02
C VAL A 137 -1.48 15.83 -0.55
N ALA A 138 -2.60 15.42 0.06
CA ALA A 138 -2.59 14.95 1.44
C ALA A 138 -1.76 13.67 1.60
N VAL A 139 -1.89 12.72 0.68
CA VAL A 139 -1.12 11.48 0.64
C VAL A 139 0.37 11.76 0.40
N GLU A 140 0.72 12.65 -0.54
CA GLU A 140 2.11 13.09 -0.76
C GLU A 140 2.76 13.59 0.53
N LYS A 141 2.08 14.50 1.24
CA LYS A 141 2.56 15.04 2.52
C LYS A 141 2.75 13.96 3.59
N ALA A 142 1.87 12.96 3.63
CA ALA A 142 1.99 11.84 4.56
C ALA A 142 3.23 10.98 4.23
N PHE A 143 3.42 10.59 2.95
CA PHE A 143 4.59 9.82 2.54
C PHE A 143 5.91 10.60 2.66
N ALA A 144 5.91 11.92 2.50
CA ALA A 144 7.08 12.77 2.71
C ALA A 144 7.61 12.71 4.15
N LYS A 145 6.80 12.31 5.14
CA LYS A 145 7.22 12.05 6.53
C LYS A 145 8.02 10.73 6.69
N GLY A 146 8.26 10.00 5.60
CA GLY A 146 9.01 8.74 5.61
C GLY A 146 8.19 7.51 6.00
N VAL A 147 6.86 7.61 6.10
CA VAL A 147 6.00 6.43 6.32
C VAL A 147 5.90 5.56 5.06
N ASN A 148 5.61 4.28 5.25
CA ASN A 148 5.39 3.34 4.15
C ASN A 148 3.93 2.89 4.02
N ALA A 149 3.06 3.40 4.90
CA ALA A 149 1.63 3.10 4.89
C ALA A 149 0.79 4.31 5.30
N VAL A 150 -0.34 4.49 4.63
CA VAL A 150 -1.33 5.54 4.91
C VAL A 150 -2.72 4.92 4.92
N GLY A 151 -3.44 5.09 6.02
CA GLY A 151 -4.84 4.73 6.15
C GLY A 151 -5.74 5.92 5.78
N LEU A 152 -6.67 5.69 4.87
CA LEU A 152 -7.66 6.65 4.43
C LEU A 152 -9.01 6.30 5.08
N ARG A 153 -9.48 7.09 6.03
CA ARG A 153 -10.75 6.83 6.73
C ARG A 153 -11.91 6.78 5.74
N ASN A 154 -12.79 5.79 5.87
CA ASN A 154 -13.92 5.55 4.97
C ASN A 154 -13.55 5.33 3.49
N HIS A 155 -12.31 4.84 3.24
CA HIS A 155 -11.86 4.60 1.87
C HIS A 155 -10.99 3.33 1.80
N GLY A 156 -9.74 3.38 2.25
CA GLY A 156 -8.82 2.27 2.06
C GLY A 156 -7.46 2.49 2.71
N VAL A 157 -6.49 1.74 2.25
CA VAL A 157 -5.10 1.80 2.69
C VAL A 157 -4.17 1.91 1.49
N ILE A 158 -3.09 2.68 1.64
CA ILE A 158 -2.02 2.77 0.65
C ILE A 158 -0.74 2.27 1.32
N THR A 159 -0.02 1.39 0.63
CA THR A 159 1.32 0.96 1.03
C THR A 159 2.32 1.15 -0.10
N ALA A 160 3.57 1.41 0.26
CA ALA A 160 4.64 1.64 -0.68
C ALA A 160 5.86 0.78 -0.34
N GLY A 161 6.68 0.48 -1.35
CA GLY A 161 7.90 -0.31 -1.17
C GLY A 161 8.90 -0.14 -2.30
N CYS A 162 10.15 -0.52 -2.08
CA CYS A 162 11.18 -0.58 -3.11
C CYS A 162 11.04 -1.82 -4.00
N SER A 163 10.23 -2.81 -3.58
CA SER A 163 9.82 -3.97 -4.38
C SER A 163 8.30 -4.19 -4.31
N GLY A 164 7.74 -4.89 -5.30
CA GLY A 164 6.32 -5.25 -5.29
C GLY A 164 5.96 -6.15 -4.13
N ARG A 165 6.88 -7.08 -3.79
CA ARG A 165 6.75 -7.95 -2.62
C ARG A 165 6.67 -7.14 -1.32
N GLU A 166 7.50 -6.13 -1.16
CA GLU A 166 7.52 -5.29 0.03
C GLU A 166 6.23 -4.48 0.19
N ALA A 167 5.77 -3.80 -0.88
CA ALA A 167 4.53 -3.03 -0.86
C ALA A 167 3.32 -3.92 -0.54
N LEU A 168 3.22 -5.09 -1.18
CA LEU A 168 2.13 -6.04 -0.95
C LEU A 168 2.18 -6.65 0.47
N THR A 169 3.37 -7.04 0.94
CA THR A 169 3.51 -7.61 2.30
C THR A 169 3.05 -6.63 3.36
N ARG A 170 3.37 -5.35 3.23
CA ARG A 170 2.88 -4.31 4.15
C ARG A 170 1.35 -4.25 4.19
N MET A 171 0.69 -4.33 3.04
CA MET A 171 -0.77 -4.36 2.95
C MET A 171 -1.36 -5.58 3.65
N ILE A 172 -0.80 -6.76 3.40
CA ILE A 172 -1.23 -8.01 4.03
C ILE A 172 -1.06 -7.94 5.54
N VAL A 173 0.09 -7.47 6.02
CA VAL A 173 0.38 -7.37 7.46
C VAL A 173 -0.55 -6.37 8.15
N ILE A 174 -0.93 -5.26 7.51
CA ILE A 174 -1.89 -4.31 8.06
C ILE A 174 -3.26 -4.95 8.26
N GLU A 175 -3.77 -5.68 7.26
CA GLU A 175 -5.07 -6.35 7.37
C GLU A 175 -5.03 -7.49 8.40
N ASP A 176 -3.94 -8.26 8.47
CA ASP A 176 -3.78 -9.31 9.48
C ASP A 176 -3.70 -8.72 10.90
N GLN A 177 -2.98 -7.61 11.05
CA GLN A 177 -2.91 -6.86 12.30
C GLN A 177 -4.28 -6.31 12.72
N ALA A 178 -5.09 -5.83 11.77
CA ALA A 178 -6.46 -5.39 12.02
C ALA A 178 -7.35 -6.53 12.53
N LYS A 179 -7.25 -7.72 11.94
CA LYS A 179 -7.94 -8.93 12.42
C LYS A 179 -7.51 -9.32 13.83
N THR A 180 -6.21 -9.29 14.09
CA THR A 180 -5.63 -9.52 15.42
C THR A 180 -6.18 -8.53 16.44
N GLN A 181 -6.24 -7.24 16.09
CA GLN A 181 -6.77 -6.19 16.95
C GLN A 181 -8.25 -6.41 17.30
N VAL A 182 -9.08 -6.72 16.30
CA VAL A 182 -10.51 -7.05 16.52
C VAL A 182 -10.63 -8.25 17.48
N SER A 183 -9.87 -9.32 17.25
CA SER A 183 -9.87 -10.50 18.11
C SER A 183 -9.44 -10.18 19.53
N ALA A 184 -8.41 -9.34 19.71
CA ALA A 184 -7.93 -8.92 21.03
C ALA A 184 -8.98 -8.10 21.79
N ILE A 185 -9.69 -7.20 21.09
CA ILE A 185 -10.77 -6.38 21.67
C ILE A 185 -11.92 -7.28 22.17
N PHE A 186 -12.35 -8.23 21.35
CA PHE A 186 -13.42 -9.16 21.73
C PHE A 186 -13.02 -10.15 22.83
N SER A 187 -11.73 -10.51 22.92
CA SER A 187 -11.22 -11.45 23.91
C SER A 187 -10.98 -10.83 25.30
N GLY A 188 -11.12 -9.53 25.46
CA GLY A 188 -10.96 -8.87 26.75
C GLY A 188 -10.18 -7.55 26.71
N LYS A 189 -9.07 -7.45 27.48
CA LYS A 189 -8.24 -6.23 27.57
C LYS A 189 -7.07 -6.32 26.59
N PRO A 190 -7.14 -5.70 25.42
CA PRO A 190 -6.05 -5.72 24.44
C PRO A 190 -4.80 -5.04 25.01
N ARG A 191 -3.64 -5.69 24.86
CA ARG A 191 -2.34 -5.17 25.27
C ARG A 191 -1.42 -5.05 24.05
N PRO A 192 -1.35 -3.90 23.40
CA PRO A 192 -0.37 -3.66 22.36
C PRO A 192 1.07 -3.74 22.89
N LEU A 193 2.01 -4.00 22.00
CA LEU A 193 3.43 -3.95 22.32
C LEU A 193 3.84 -2.57 22.80
N THR A 194 4.53 -2.50 23.93
CA THR A 194 5.08 -1.25 24.49
C THR A 194 6.19 -0.71 23.57
N VAL A 195 6.53 0.57 23.70
CA VAL A 195 7.64 1.21 22.95
C VAL A 195 8.95 0.45 23.14
N LYS A 196 9.23 -0.06 24.36
CA LYS A 196 10.43 -0.86 24.65
C LYS A 196 10.44 -2.17 23.86
N GLU A 197 9.31 -2.89 23.82
CA GLU A 197 9.15 -4.13 23.07
C GLU A 197 9.27 -3.87 21.56
N GLN A 198 8.63 -2.82 21.04
CA GLN A 198 8.77 -2.43 19.64
C GLN A 198 10.23 -2.09 19.28
N ASN A 199 10.94 -1.38 20.14
CA ASN A 199 12.35 -1.04 19.90
C ASN A 199 13.23 -2.31 19.85
N SER A 200 12.98 -3.30 20.71
CA SER A 200 13.71 -4.57 20.65
C SER A 200 13.50 -5.30 19.32
N ILE A 201 12.28 -5.24 18.76
CA ILE A 201 11.96 -5.83 17.46
C ILE A 201 12.65 -5.06 16.32
N ARG A 202 12.58 -3.73 16.33
CA ARG A 202 13.20 -2.89 15.28
C ARG A 202 14.70 -3.15 15.11
N HIS A 203 15.39 -3.42 16.21
CA HIS A 203 16.85 -3.63 16.24
C HIS A 203 17.27 -5.10 16.20
N ALA A 204 16.34 -6.05 16.12
CA ALA A 204 16.67 -7.46 16.01
C ALA A 204 17.30 -7.78 14.64
N ASP A 205 18.43 -8.49 14.63
CA ASP A 205 19.16 -8.89 13.41
C ASP A 205 18.29 -9.69 12.44
N ALA A 206 17.47 -10.59 12.96
CA ALA A 206 16.53 -11.38 12.18
C ALA A 206 15.56 -10.51 11.39
N GLU A 207 15.06 -9.42 11.99
CA GLU A 207 14.14 -8.50 11.34
C GLU A 207 14.85 -7.59 10.32
N ALA A 208 16.09 -7.20 10.59
CA ALA A 208 16.92 -6.50 9.61
C ALA A 208 17.16 -7.38 8.37
N TYR A 209 17.42 -8.66 8.56
CA TYR A 209 17.58 -9.63 7.47
C TYR A 209 16.26 -9.82 6.70
N ARG A 210 15.12 -9.97 7.38
CA ARG A 210 13.79 -10.10 6.77
C ARG A 210 13.46 -8.89 5.88
N ARG A 211 13.67 -7.65 6.37
CA ARG A 211 13.50 -6.43 5.58
C ARG A 211 14.36 -6.43 4.30
N LYS A 212 15.63 -6.84 4.43
CA LYS A 212 16.54 -6.92 3.28
C LYS A 212 16.08 -7.94 2.23
N LEU A 213 15.47 -9.05 2.65
CA LEU A 213 14.90 -10.05 1.72
C LEU A 213 13.66 -9.55 0.99
N LEU A 214 12.80 -8.77 1.67
CA LEU A 214 11.60 -8.20 1.06
C LEU A 214 11.92 -7.09 0.05
N ALA A 215 13.01 -6.37 0.25
CA ALA A 215 13.46 -5.30 -0.63
C ALA A 215 14.02 -5.80 -1.99
N ARG A 216 14.34 -7.10 -2.12
CA ARG A 216 14.83 -7.74 -3.37
C ARG A 216 13.68 -8.08 -4.31
#